data_78f971ca8b39525f22726ae386520013
#
_entry.id   78f971ca8b39525f22726ae386520013
#
_cell.length_a   1.000
_cell.length_b   1.000
_cell.length_c   1.000
_cell.angle_alpha   90.00
_cell.angle_beta   90.00
_cell.angle_gamma   90.00
#
_symmetry.space_group_name_H-M   'P 1'
#
loop_
_entity.id
_entity.type
_entity.pdbx_description
1 polymer ?
#
loop_
_entity_poly.entity_id
_entity_poly.type
_entity_poly.pdbx_seq_one_letter_code
_entity_poly.pdbx_strand_id
1 'polypeptide(L)'
;MYKNFLRYLISAIFLITFSISAKADFKVGFVYIGPTGDHGWTYQHDEGRKAVEAAGIKTTYVESVKYGADAERVIRQLAQSGHDLIFTTSFGYMDATNKVAKDFPNVKFEHATGYKREHSNVSTYSARFYQGRTILGHIAGKLTKTNTIGYIASFPIPEVIRGINAMTLAAQKVNPNIKTKIVWVFSWYDPGKEAEAAQALIDQGADIIMQHTDSTAPVQTAEKAGIWSFGQASDMQRFAPKSILTSII
;
A
#
# COMPACT_ATOMS: atom_id res chain seq x y z
N MET A 1 71.30 16.18 -0.88
CA MET A 1 70.40 15.18 -1.52
C MET A 1 69.27 14.71 -0.61
N TYR A 2 69.45 14.38 0.62
CA TYR A 2 68.41 13.87 1.55
C TYR A 2 67.21 14.83 1.84
N LYS A 3 67.46 16.14 1.91
CA LYS A 3 66.40 17.16 2.22
C LYS A 3 65.37 17.32 1.10
N ASN A 4 65.72 17.07 -0.14
CA ASN A 4 64.75 17.20 -1.24
C ASN A 4 63.95 15.90 -1.38
N PHE A 5 64.52 14.72 -1.07
CA PHE A 5 63.80 13.45 -1.11
C PHE A 5 62.67 13.44 -0.05
N LEU A 6 62.92 13.93 1.15
CA LEU A 6 61.93 14.01 2.21
C LEU A 6 60.78 14.96 1.89
N ARG A 7 61.01 16.05 1.15
CA ARG A 7 59.98 17.00 0.67
C ARG A 7 59.05 16.34 -0.36
N TYR A 8 59.58 15.58 -1.28
CA TYR A 8 58.76 14.84 -2.28
C TYR A 8 57.99 13.68 -1.67
N LEU A 9 58.52 13.04 -0.65
CA LEU A 9 57.80 11.96 0.05
C LEU A 9 56.62 12.52 0.86
N ILE A 10 56.77 13.67 1.52
CA ILE A 10 55.71 14.33 2.28
C ILE A 10 54.62 14.88 1.32
N SER A 11 54.98 15.40 0.13
CA SER A 11 54.03 15.86 -0.90
C SER A 11 53.26 14.68 -1.50
N ALA A 12 53.87 13.50 -1.69
CA ALA A 12 53.21 12.33 -2.21
C ALA A 12 52.23 11.72 -1.18
N ILE A 13 52.54 11.77 0.11
CA ILE A 13 51.65 11.29 1.18
C ILE A 13 50.43 12.22 1.31
N PHE A 14 50.59 13.52 1.07
CA PHE A 14 49.47 14.49 1.15
C PHE A 14 48.49 14.37 -0.05
N LEU A 15 48.94 13.82 -1.18
CA LEU A 15 48.08 13.56 -2.36
C LEU A 15 47.28 12.26 -2.30
N ILE A 16 47.66 11.32 -1.41
CA ILE A 16 46.98 10.03 -1.28
C ILE A 16 45.78 10.09 -0.31
N THR A 17 45.68 11.13 0.51
CA THR A 17 44.64 11.22 1.56
C THR A 17 43.32 11.85 1.12
N PHE A 18 43.10 12.16 -0.18
CA PHE A 18 41.90 12.86 -0.64
C PHE A 18 41.03 12.07 -1.63
N SER A 19 40.98 10.79 -1.50
CA SER A 19 39.97 9.98 -2.21
C SER A 19 39.14 9.14 -1.23
N ILE A 20 38.68 9.75 -0.15
CA ILE A 20 37.47 9.22 0.49
C ILE A 20 36.34 9.67 -0.43
N SER A 21 36.06 8.86 -1.44
CA SER A 21 34.78 8.94 -2.15
C SER A 21 33.71 8.74 -1.07
N ALA A 22 33.14 9.84 -0.59
CA ALA A 22 31.97 9.77 0.25
C ALA A 22 30.92 9.04 -0.58
N LYS A 23 30.75 7.74 -0.33
CA LYS A 23 29.64 6.99 -0.91
C LYS A 23 28.39 7.73 -0.44
N ALA A 24 27.73 8.41 -1.36
CA ALA A 24 26.48 9.08 -1.04
C ALA A 24 25.57 8.04 -0.38
N ASP A 25 25.08 8.35 0.81
CA ASP A 25 24.21 7.47 1.54
C ASP A 25 22.98 7.18 0.67
N PHE A 26 22.71 5.91 0.43
CA PHE A 26 21.53 5.47 -0.34
C PHE A 26 20.24 5.94 0.36
N LYS A 27 19.38 6.63 -0.39
CA LYS A 27 18.14 7.22 0.13
C LYS A 27 16.92 6.62 -0.54
N VAL A 28 15.92 6.29 0.25
CA VAL A 28 14.66 5.72 -0.24
C VAL A 28 13.50 6.66 0.09
N GLY A 29 12.71 7.01 -0.95
CA GLY A 29 11.50 7.81 -0.83
C GLY A 29 10.24 6.96 -0.89
N PHE A 30 9.20 7.38 -0.16
CA PHE A 30 7.89 6.72 -0.18
C PHE A 30 6.79 7.76 -0.39
N VAL A 31 5.86 7.47 -1.30
CA VAL A 31 4.70 8.33 -1.60
C VAL A 31 3.43 7.56 -1.27
N TYR A 32 2.70 8.01 -0.25
CA TYR A 32 1.52 7.34 0.30
C TYR A 32 0.21 8.03 -0.10
N ILE A 33 -0.82 7.21 -0.37
CA ILE A 33 -2.15 7.70 -0.73
C ILE A 33 -2.97 8.14 0.47
N GLY A 34 -2.76 7.51 1.62
CA GLY A 34 -3.43 7.81 2.89
C GLY A 34 -2.45 8.24 3.96
N PRO A 35 -2.94 8.53 5.18
CA PRO A 35 -2.10 8.78 6.34
C PRO A 35 -1.48 7.48 6.86
N THR A 36 -0.31 7.56 7.48
CA THR A 36 0.37 6.40 8.10
C THR A 36 -0.42 5.78 9.26
N GLY A 37 -1.42 6.48 9.77
CA GLY A 37 -2.35 6.03 10.80
C GLY A 37 -3.66 5.43 10.28
N ASP A 38 -3.77 5.07 8.99
CA ASP A 38 -4.98 4.44 8.43
C ASP A 38 -5.26 3.03 8.97
N HIS A 39 -4.22 2.38 9.48
CA HIS A 39 -4.20 0.99 9.92
C HIS A 39 -4.51 -0.04 8.80
N GLY A 40 -4.44 0.40 7.55
CA GLY A 40 -4.66 -0.40 6.35
C GLY A 40 -3.44 -0.39 5.44
N TRP A 41 -3.65 0.03 4.19
CA TRP A 41 -2.67 -0.01 3.12
C TRP A 41 -1.44 0.87 3.38
N THR A 42 -1.64 2.13 3.76
CA THR A 42 -0.54 3.05 4.04
C THR A 42 0.24 2.64 5.28
N TYR A 43 -0.47 2.25 6.35
CA TYR A 43 0.16 1.72 7.56
C TYR A 43 1.09 0.55 7.23
N GLN A 44 0.65 -0.42 6.43
CA GLN A 44 1.45 -1.60 6.10
C GLN A 44 2.69 -1.25 5.25
N HIS A 45 2.56 -0.28 4.34
CA HIS A 45 3.72 0.24 3.58
C HIS A 45 4.70 0.99 4.49
N ASP A 46 4.20 1.73 5.50
CA ASP A 46 5.06 2.42 6.46
C ASP A 46 5.79 1.46 7.40
N GLU A 47 5.20 0.32 7.75
CA GLU A 47 5.91 -0.75 8.44
C GLU A 47 7.06 -1.30 7.58
N GLY A 48 6.85 -1.46 6.28
CA GLY A 48 7.93 -1.78 5.33
C GLY A 48 9.01 -0.71 5.28
N ARG A 49 8.65 0.58 5.25
CA ARG A 49 9.60 1.70 5.33
C ARG A 49 10.43 1.66 6.62
N LYS A 50 9.79 1.43 7.77
CA LYS A 50 10.46 1.30 9.06
C LYS A 50 11.45 0.15 9.09
N ALA A 51 11.13 -0.97 8.42
CA ALA A 51 12.07 -2.09 8.28
C ALA A 51 13.31 -1.69 7.43
N VAL A 52 13.13 -0.89 6.38
CA VAL A 52 14.24 -0.32 5.59
C VAL A 52 15.10 0.61 6.45
N GLU A 53 14.48 1.46 7.27
CA GLU A 53 15.18 2.33 8.23
C GLU A 53 15.97 1.53 9.26
N ALA A 54 15.37 0.48 9.82
CA ALA A 54 16.03 -0.41 10.79
C ALA A 54 17.24 -1.13 10.18
N ALA A 55 17.28 -1.30 8.86
CA ALA A 55 18.44 -1.81 8.12
C ALA A 55 19.55 -0.74 7.90
N GLY A 56 19.38 0.47 8.45
CA GLY A 56 20.36 1.55 8.37
C GLY A 56 20.28 2.42 7.11
N ILE A 57 19.21 2.29 6.32
CA ILE A 57 18.99 3.08 5.10
C ILE A 57 18.15 4.31 5.43
N LYS A 58 18.56 5.48 4.93
CA LYS A 58 17.79 6.73 5.12
C LYS A 58 16.50 6.67 4.32
N THR A 59 15.37 6.96 4.98
CA THR A 59 14.06 7.03 4.33
C THR A 59 13.43 8.40 4.47
N THR A 60 12.58 8.74 3.50
CA THR A 60 11.70 9.92 3.52
C THR A 60 10.33 9.47 3.04
N TYR A 61 9.24 9.97 3.64
CA TYR A 61 7.91 9.70 3.15
C TYR A 61 7.08 10.97 3.03
N VAL A 62 6.08 10.94 2.14
CA VAL A 62 5.04 11.97 2.02
C VAL A 62 3.70 11.25 1.99
N GLU A 63 2.85 11.56 2.94
CA GLU A 63 1.53 10.93 3.09
C GLU A 63 0.39 11.77 2.52
N SER A 64 -0.76 11.13 2.29
CA SER A 64 -1.99 11.77 1.81
C SER A 64 -1.83 12.54 0.50
N VAL A 65 -0.98 12.02 -0.39
CA VAL A 65 -0.67 12.63 -1.69
C VAL A 65 -1.81 12.34 -2.67
N LYS A 66 -2.40 13.37 -3.26
CA LYS A 66 -3.48 13.24 -4.23
C LYS A 66 -2.97 12.75 -5.59
N TYR A 67 -3.83 12.08 -6.35
CA TYR A 67 -3.51 11.69 -7.71
C TYR A 67 -3.31 12.87 -8.67
N GLY A 68 -2.71 12.60 -9.81
CA GLY A 68 -2.49 13.59 -10.85
C GLY A 68 -1.28 14.51 -10.58
N ALA A 69 -1.48 15.81 -10.71
CA ALA A 69 -0.38 16.79 -10.63
C ALA A 69 0.33 16.81 -9.27
N ASP A 70 -0.37 16.56 -8.19
CA ASP A 70 0.22 16.50 -6.84
C ASP A 70 1.19 15.31 -6.72
N ALA A 71 0.77 14.14 -7.17
CA ALA A 71 1.65 12.95 -7.21
C ALA A 71 2.90 13.19 -8.06
N GLU A 72 2.74 13.75 -9.26
CA GLU A 72 3.89 14.07 -10.12
C GLU A 72 4.86 15.04 -9.42
N ARG A 73 4.33 16.08 -8.80
CA ARG A 73 5.13 17.08 -8.06
C ARG A 73 5.92 16.44 -6.93
N VAL A 74 5.28 15.62 -6.10
CA VAL A 74 5.92 14.97 -4.94
C VAL A 74 6.97 13.95 -5.39
N ILE A 75 6.66 13.10 -6.36
CA ILE A 75 7.61 12.11 -6.90
C ILE A 75 8.84 12.81 -7.49
N ARG A 76 8.62 13.90 -8.23
CA ARG A 76 9.70 14.72 -8.83
C ARG A 76 10.56 15.37 -7.75
N GLN A 77 9.96 15.92 -6.69
CA GLN A 77 10.71 16.51 -5.57
C GLN A 77 11.61 15.50 -4.86
N LEU A 78 11.12 14.27 -4.63
CA LEU A 78 11.94 13.20 -4.07
C LEU A 78 13.12 12.85 -4.99
N ALA A 79 12.88 12.71 -6.30
CA ALA A 79 13.93 12.44 -7.28
C ALA A 79 15.00 13.57 -7.32
N GLN A 80 14.56 14.84 -7.34
CA GLN A 80 15.44 16.01 -7.32
C GLN A 80 16.25 16.15 -6.03
N SER A 81 15.72 15.67 -4.90
CA SER A 81 16.39 15.73 -3.60
C SER A 81 17.39 14.58 -3.37
N GLY A 82 17.69 13.83 -4.43
CA GLY A 82 18.75 12.80 -4.42
C GLY A 82 18.33 11.49 -3.76
N HIS A 83 17.07 11.07 -3.93
CA HIS A 83 16.65 9.72 -3.61
C HIS A 83 17.04 8.76 -4.73
N ASP A 84 17.60 7.61 -4.39
CA ASP A 84 18.07 6.59 -5.33
C ASP A 84 16.94 5.63 -5.72
N LEU A 85 15.98 5.42 -4.82
CA LEU A 85 14.82 4.56 -4.98
C LEU A 85 13.58 5.26 -4.44
N ILE A 86 12.48 5.22 -5.21
CA ILE A 86 11.20 5.82 -4.80
C ILE A 86 10.09 4.79 -4.97
N PHE A 87 9.40 4.51 -3.86
CA PHE A 87 8.18 3.72 -3.83
C PHE A 87 6.95 4.61 -4.02
N THR A 88 6.14 4.32 -5.03
CA THR A 88 4.86 4.99 -5.29
C THR A 88 3.73 4.01 -5.03
N THR A 89 3.10 4.11 -3.87
CA THR A 89 2.36 3.02 -3.25
C THR A 89 0.86 2.97 -3.59
N SER A 90 0.44 3.51 -4.74
CA SER A 90 -0.96 3.44 -5.14
C SER A 90 -1.15 3.37 -6.65
N PHE A 91 -2.15 2.61 -7.10
CA PHE A 91 -2.50 2.43 -8.52
C PHE A 91 -2.57 3.75 -9.29
N GLY A 92 -3.17 4.78 -8.73
CA GLY A 92 -3.34 6.08 -9.38
C GLY A 92 -2.07 6.90 -9.55
N TYR A 93 -0.93 6.45 -9.02
CA TYR A 93 0.38 7.09 -9.26
C TYR A 93 1.09 6.58 -10.52
N MET A 94 0.50 5.63 -11.23
CA MET A 94 1.12 4.92 -12.35
C MET A 94 1.65 5.86 -13.45
N ASP A 95 0.81 6.78 -13.93
CA ASP A 95 1.20 7.72 -15.00
C ASP A 95 2.20 8.76 -14.49
N ALA A 96 2.01 9.29 -13.28
CA ALA A 96 2.93 10.22 -12.65
C ALA A 96 4.33 9.60 -12.45
N THR A 97 4.38 8.34 -12.01
CA THR A 97 5.64 7.60 -11.84
C THR A 97 6.38 7.46 -13.17
N ASN A 98 5.73 6.98 -14.22
CA ASN A 98 6.35 6.82 -15.53
C ASN A 98 6.81 8.16 -16.12
N LYS A 99 6.01 9.21 -15.96
CA LYS A 99 6.36 10.56 -16.44
C LYS A 99 7.61 11.10 -15.76
N VAL A 100 7.73 10.96 -14.44
CA VAL A 100 8.92 11.40 -13.69
C VAL A 100 10.12 10.51 -14.00
N ALA A 101 9.93 9.19 -14.08
CA ALA A 101 11.01 8.26 -14.36
C ALA A 101 11.76 8.53 -15.66
N LYS A 102 11.06 9.05 -16.67
CA LYS A 102 11.66 9.51 -17.92
C LYS A 102 12.76 10.56 -17.72
N ASP A 103 12.52 11.50 -16.81
CA ASP A 103 13.40 12.63 -16.57
C ASP A 103 14.54 12.30 -15.59
N PHE A 104 14.43 11.20 -14.86
CA PHE A 104 15.38 10.76 -13.83
C PHE A 104 15.85 9.31 -14.06
N PRO A 105 16.61 9.02 -15.13
CA PRO A 105 16.97 7.65 -15.52
C PRO A 105 17.84 6.90 -14.49
N ASN A 106 18.53 7.61 -13.61
CA ASN A 106 19.39 7.04 -12.58
C ASN A 106 18.62 6.70 -11.28
N VAL A 107 17.42 7.26 -11.07
CA VAL A 107 16.54 6.94 -9.95
C VAL A 107 15.74 5.70 -10.28
N LYS A 108 15.58 4.77 -9.33
CA LYS A 108 14.73 3.60 -9.47
C LYS A 108 13.35 3.88 -8.88
N PHE A 109 12.33 3.36 -9.53
CA PHE A 109 10.94 3.52 -9.12
C PHE A 109 10.28 2.15 -8.96
N GLU A 110 9.72 1.90 -7.78
CA GLU A 110 8.91 0.75 -7.45
C GLU A 110 7.45 1.18 -7.31
N HIS A 111 6.61 0.77 -8.24
CA HIS A 111 5.22 1.19 -8.28
C HIS A 111 4.27 0.06 -7.87
N ALA A 112 3.46 0.30 -6.82
CA ALA A 112 2.49 -0.67 -6.33
C ALA A 112 1.26 -0.77 -7.24
N THR A 113 0.84 -2.02 -7.50
CA THR A 113 -0.43 -2.38 -8.16
C THR A 113 -0.60 -1.93 -9.61
N GLY A 114 0.36 -1.19 -10.17
CA GLY A 114 0.35 -0.76 -11.55
C GLY A 114 0.80 -1.86 -12.54
N TYR A 115 0.67 -1.55 -13.84
CA TYR A 115 1.09 -2.44 -14.91
C TYR A 115 1.97 -1.78 -15.98
N LYS A 116 2.04 -0.43 -16.01
CA LYS A 116 2.89 0.29 -16.94
C LYS A 116 4.34 0.33 -16.45
N ARG A 117 5.26 -0.04 -17.32
CA ARG A 117 6.71 0.00 -17.14
C ARG A 117 7.32 0.55 -18.41
N GLU A 118 7.11 1.84 -18.65
CA GLU A 118 7.50 2.51 -19.90
C GLU A 118 9.00 2.84 -19.97
N HIS A 119 9.69 2.77 -18.82
CA HIS A 119 11.12 3.05 -18.69
C HIS A 119 11.83 1.93 -17.91
N SER A 120 13.11 1.68 -18.24
CA SER A 120 13.92 0.61 -17.64
C SER A 120 14.21 0.77 -16.14
N ASN A 121 13.94 1.96 -15.60
CA ASN A 121 14.10 2.29 -14.20
C ASN A 121 12.77 2.22 -13.41
N VAL A 122 11.67 1.75 -14.03
CA VAL A 122 10.37 1.52 -13.38
C VAL A 122 10.11 0.03 -13.27
N SER A 123 9.83 -0.42 -12.07
CA SER A 123 9.35 -1.76 -11.75
C SER A 123 7.97 -1.67 -11.08
N THR A 124 7.24 -2.77 -11.08
CA THR A 124 5.93 -2.84 -10.45
C THR A 124 5.85 -4.05 -9.54
N TYR A 125 5.19 -3.89 -8.39
CA TYR A 125 4.92 -4.97 -7.45
C TYR A 125 3.44 -5.01 -7.06
N SER A 126 2.94 -6.18 -6.68
CA SER A 126 1.56 -6.34 -6.24
C SER A 126 1.42 -7.60 -5.38
N ALA A 127 0.59 -7.53 -4.36
CA ALA A 127 0.16 -8.69 -3.62
C ALA A 127 -1.00 -9.39 -4.35
N ARG A 128 -1.08 -10.74 -4.21
CA ARG A 128 -2.16 -11.53 -4.80
C ARG A 128 -3.37 -11.58 -3.87
N PHE A 129 -3.93 -10.44 -3.50
CA PHE A 129 -5.07 -10.34 -2.57
C PHE A 129 -6.26 -11.23 -2.97
N TYR A 130 -6.47 -11.47 -4.25
CA TYR A 130 -7.55 -12.35 -4.71
C TYR A 130 -7.42 -13.78 -4.18
N GLN A 131 -6.21 -14.27 -3.88
CA GLN A 131 -6.01 -15.58 -3.24
C GLN A 131 -6.52 -15.58 -1.81
N GLY A 132 -6.16 -14.56 -1.02
CA GLY A 132 -6.72 -14.35 0.31
C GLY A 132 -8.24 -14.17 0.25
N ARG A 133 -8.75 -13.35 -0.69
CA ARG A 133 -10.21 -13.18 -0.90
C ARG A 133 -10.93 -14.50 -1.18
N THR A 134 -10.30 -15.43 -1.90
CA THR A 134 -10.85 -16.78 -2.11
C THR A 134 -11.03 -17.52 -0.78
N ILE A 135 -10.03 -17.45 0.11
CA ILE A 135 -10.11 -18.08 1.44
C ILE A 135 -11.22 -17.43 2.26
N LEU A 136 -11.28 -16.08 2.30
CA LEU A 136 -12.34 -15.36 3.00
C LEU A 136 -13.73 -15.69 2.45
N GLY A 137 -13.87 -15.86 1.14
CA GLY A 137 -15.11 -16.30 0.52
C GLY A 137 -15.58 -17.68 1.01
N HIS A 138 -14.66 -18.64 1.12
CA HIS A 138 -14.98 -19.95 1.69
C HIS A 138 -15.42 -19.86 3.15
N ILE A 139 -14.75 -19.04 3.97
CA ILE A 139 -15.11 -18.84 5.38
C ILE A 139 -16.50 -18.19 5.45
N ALA A 140 -16.71 -17.09 4.72
CA ALA A 140 -17.99 -16.39 4.68
C ALA A 140 -19.14 -17.30 4.21
N GLY A 141 -18.88 -18.12 3.19
CA GLY A 141 -19.86 -19.09 2.67
C GLY A 141 -20.35 -20.10 3.71
N LYS A 142 -19.48 -20.46 4.66
CA LYS A 142 -19.83 -21.38 5.76
C LYS A 142 -20.52 -20.70 6.94
N LEU A 143 -20.28 -19.40 7.15
CA LEU A 143 -20.70 -18.71 8.37
C LEU A 143 -21.94 -17.83 8.18
N THR A 144 -22.20 -17.33 6.97
CA THR A 144 -23.37 -16.50 6.71
C THR A 144 -24.67 -17.25 7.00
N LYS A 145 -25.59 -16.58 7.69
CA LYS A 145 -26.94 -17.07 7.99
C LYS A 145 -27.98 -16.42 7.08
N THR A 146 -27.71 -15.21 6.60
CA THR A 146 -28.62 -14.45 5.74
C THR A 146 -28.37 -14.69 4.24
N ASN A 147 -27.30 -15.40 3.90
CA ASN A 147 -26.80 -15.54 2.54
C ASN A 147 -26.43 -14.18 1.88
N THR A 148 -26.18 -13.16 2.68
CA THR A 148 -25.83 -11.82 2.19
C THR A 148 -24.50 -11.38 2.77
N ILE A 149 -23.53 -11.16 1.89
CA ILE A 149 -22.21 -10.62 2.24
C ILE A 149 -22.16 -9.18 1.76
N GLY A 150 -21.80 -8.25 2.64
CA GLY A 150 -21.56 -6.86 2.31
C GLY A 150 -20.08 -6.62 1.92
N TYR A 151 -19.85 -5.92 0.83
CA TYR A 151 -18.52 -5.57 0.36
C TYR A 151 -18.39 -4.05 0.16
N ILE A 152 -17.50 -3.42 0.93
CA ILE A 152 -17.18 -2.00 0.77
C ILE A 152 -16.00 -1.91 -0.20
N ALA A 153 -16.20 -1.25 -1.32
CA ALA A 153 -15.25 -1.15 -2.40
C ALA A 153 -14.79 0.29 -2.62
N SER A 154 -13.48 0.47 -2.85
CA SER A 154 -12.88 1.78 -3.09
C SER A 154 -13.16 2.30 -4.50
N PHE A 155 -12.47 1.78 -5.50
CA PHE A 155 -12.59 2.17 -6.91
C PHE A 155 -12.77 0.96 -7.82
N PRO A 156 -13.50 1.06 -8.94
CA PRO A 156 -13.74 -0.05 -9.84
C PRO A 156 -12.53 -0.33 -10.76
N ILE A 157 -11.37 -0.55 -10.16
CA ILE A 157 -10.14 -0.94 -10.85
C ILE A 157 -9.99 -2.47 -10.88
N PRO A 158 -9.17 -3.04 -11.79
CA PRO A 158 -9.06 -4.49 -11.98
C PRO A 158 -8.73 -5.27 -10.70
N GLU A 159 -7.89 -4.72 -9.83
CA GLU A 159 -7.52 -5.34 -8.55
C GLU A 159 -8.72 -5.53 -7.63
N VAL A 160 -9.53 -4.48 -7.45
CA VAL A 160 -10.70 -4.49 -6.58
C VAL A 160 -11.79 -5.41 -7.13
N ILE A 161 -12.10 -5.29 -8.42
CA ILE A 161 -13.10 -6.14 -9.10
C ILE A 161 -12.70 -7.63 -9.03
N ARG A 162 -11.42 -7.94 -9.27
CA ARG A 162 -10.89 -9.30 -9.15
C ARG A 162 -11.04 -9.85 -7.73
N GLY A 163 -10.81 -9.02 -6.70
CA GLY A 163 -10.99 -9.39 -5.31
C GLY A 163 -12.45 -9.71 -4.97
N ILE A 164 -13.39 -8.88 -5.41
CA ILE A 164 -14.83 -9.09 -5.24
C ILE A 164 -15.26 -10.40 -5.91
N ASN A 165 -14.86 -10.60 -7.16
CA ASN A 165 -15.21 -11.80 -7.92
C ASN A 165 -14.65 -13.07 -7.29
N ALA A 166 -13.38 -13.06 -6.87
CA ALA A 166 -12.74 -14.20 -6.23
C ALA A 166 -13.45 -14.61 -4.94
N MET A 167 -13.80 -13.62 -4.09
CA MET A 167 -14.55 -13.84 -2.86
C MET A 167 -15.96 -14.38 -3.14
N THR A 168 -16.72 -13.73 -4.03
CA THR A 168 -18.09 -14.10 -4.35
C THR A 168 -18.17 -15.53 -4.92
N LEU A 169 -17.32 -15.84 -5.90
CA LEU A 169 -17.28 -17.18 -6.50
C LEU A 169 -16.91 -18.27 -5.49
N ALA A 170 -15.97 -17.96 -4.58
CA ALA A 170 -15.58 -18.90 -3.52
C ALA A 170 -16.72 -19.13 -2.52
N ALA A 171 -17.43 -18.08 -2.12
CA ALA A 171 -18.58 -18.17 -1.24
C ALA A 171 -19.73 -18.97 -1.89
N GLN A 172 -20.03 -18.72 -3.17
CA GLN A 172 -21.05 -19.42 -3.92
C GLN A 172 -20.73 -20.90 -4.19
N LYS A 173 -19.45 -21.29 -4.21
CA LYS A 173 -19.06 -22.72 -4.25
C LYS A 173 -19.47 -23.46 -2.97
N VAL A 174 -19.51 -22.75 -1.84
CA VAL A 174 -19.97 -23.31 -0.56
C VAL A 174 -21.50 -23.29 -0.47
N ASN A 175 -22.11 -22.17 -0.84
CA ASN A 175 -23.56 -21.99 -0.85
C ASN A 175 -23.98 -21.13 -2.05
N PRO A 176 -24.61 -21.75 -3.08
CA PRO A 176 -24.99 -21.05 -4.32
C PRO A 176 -26.00 -19.90 -4.12
N ASN A 177 -26.71 -19.86 -2.99
CA ASN A 177 -27.71 -18.82 -2.70
C ASN A 177 -27.10 -17.51 -2.23
N ILE A 178 -25.77 -17.47 -1.99
CA ILE A 178 -25.08 -16.28 -1.49
C ILE A 178 -25.11 -15.17 -2.52
N LYS A 179 -25.44 -13.98 -2.02
CA LYS A 179 -25.39 -12.71 -2.76
C LYS A 179 -24.36 -11.79 -2.12
N THR A 180 -23.53 -11.18 -2.95
CA THR A 180 -22.63 -10.11 -2.54
C THR A 180 -23.26 -8.77 -2.90
N LYS A 181 -23.51 -7.93 -1.87
CA LYS A 181 -23.92 -6.54 -2.07
C LYS A 181 -22.70 -5.64 -1.96
N ILE A 182 -22.59 -4.66 -2.87
CA ILE A 182 -21.39 -3.82 -2.99
C ILE A 182 -21.79 -2.37 -2.83
N VAL A 183 -21.05 -1.63 -2.01
CA VAL A 183 -21.12 -0.17 -1.93
C VAL A 183 -19.76 0.40 -2.35
N TRP A 184 -19.77 1.24 -3.40
CA TRP A 184 -18.58 1.94 -3.88
C TRP A 184 -18.47 3.28 -3.19
N VAL A 185 -17.39 3.50 -2.42
CA VAL A 185 -17.16 4.75 -1.67
C VAL A 185 -16.30 5.77 -2.42
N PHE A 186 -15.67 5.35 -3.53
CA PHE A 186 -14.79 6.19 -4.36
C PHE A 186 -13.70 6.89 -3.54
N SER A 187 -13.17 6.19 -2.54
CA SER A 187 -12.05 6.61 -1.70
C SER A 187 -11.28 5.38 -1.25
N TRP A 188 -9.97 5.52 -1.01
CA TRP A 188 -9.19 4.50 -0.33
C TRP A 188 -9.32 4.61 1.18
N TYR A 189 -9.37 5.84 1.69
CA TYR A 189 -9.45 6.12 3.12
C TYR A 189 -10.45 7.27 3.36
N ASP A 190 -11.57 6.96 3.94
CA ASP A 190 -12.60 7.88 4.40
C ASP A 190 -13.44 7.19 5.48
N PRO A 191 -13.01 7.23 6.76
CA PRO A 191 -13.66 6.49 7.83
C PRO A 191 -15.16 6.76 7.96
N GLY A 192 -15.61 8.00 7.65
CA GLY A 192 -17.03 8.37 7.68
C GLY A 192 -17.83 7.61 6.63
N LYS A 193 -17.43 7.73 5.35
CA LYS A 193 -18.10 7.02 4.25
C LYS A 193 -18.00 5.51 4.39
N GLU A 194 -16.89 5.01 4.90
CA GLU A 194 -16.68 3.57 5.10
C GLU A 194 -17.62 3.02 6.19
N ALA A 195 -17.82 3.76 7.29
CA ALA A 195 -18.80 3.42 8.32
C ALA A 195 -20.24 3.45 7.81
N GLU A 196 -20.61 4.50 7.06
CA GLU A 196 -21.92 4.64 6.43
C GLU A 196 -22.19 3.50 5.43
N ALA A 197 -21.20 3.14 4.62
CA ALA A 197 -21.30 2.02 3.68
C ALA A 197 -21.48 0.69 4.41
N ALA A 198 -20.74 0.45 5.50
CA ALA A 198 -20.91 -0.73 6.33
C ALA A 198 -22.33 -0.80 6.91
N GLN A 199 -22.83 0.30 7.49
CA GLN A 199 -24.18 0.35 8.05
C GLN A 199 -25.24 0.09 6.97
N ALA A 200 -25.13 0.74 5.81
CA ALA A 200 -26.06 0.52 4.70
C ALA A 200 -26.11 -0.92 4.21
N LEU A 201 -24.99 -1.63 4.23
CA LEU A 201 -24.93 -3.07 3.88
C LEU A 201 -25.58 -3.93 4.96
N ILE A 202 -25.37 -3.61 6.24
CA ILE A 202 -25.99 -4.28 7.38
C ILE A 202 -27.51 -4.12 7.33
N ASP A 203 -28.00 -2.90 7.11
CA ASP A 203 -29.44 -2.58 6.99
C ASP A 203 -30.10 -3.34 5.81
N GLN A 204 -29.30 -3.68 4.80
CA GLN A 204 -29.72 -4.51 3.67
C GLN A 204 -29.61 -6.01 3.94
N GLY A 205 -29.31 -6.42 5.15
CA GLY A 205 -29.27 -7.83 5.58
C GLY A 205 -27.93 -8.53 5.46
N ALA A 206 -26.82 -7.79 5.25
CA ALA A 206 -25.51 -8.40 5.32
C ALA A 206 -25.17 -8.80 6.77
N ASP A 207 -24.73 -10.02 6.97
CA ASP A 207 -24.27 -10.54 8.26
C ASP A 207 -22.76 -10.81 8.30
N ILE A 208 -22.09 -10.48 7.21
CA ILE A 208 -20.62 -10.48 7.08
C ILE A 208 -20.21 -9.24 6.29
N ILE A 209 -19.25 -8.47 6.81
CA ILE A 209 -18.67 -7.30 6.14
C ILE A 209 -17.24 -7.59 5.67
N MET A 210 -16.99 -7.27 4.42
CA MET A 210 -15.67 -7.21 3.80
C MET A 210 -15.39 -5.82 3.27
N GLN A 211 -14.13 -5.43 3.24
CA GLN A 211 -13.70 -4.14 2.71
C GLN A 211 -12.49 -4.25 1.79
N HIS A 212 -12.39 -3.32 0.86
CA HIS A 212 -11.19 -2.99 0.10
C HIS A 212 -10.99 -1.48 0.17
N THR A 213 -11.03 -0.99 1.39
CA THR A 213 -10.76 0.37 1.87
C THR A 213 -9.87 0.24 3.10
N ASP A 214 -9.30 1.32 3.58
CA ASP A 214 -8.13 1.25 4.47
C ASP A 214 -8.44 1.55 5.93
N SER A 215 -9.60 2.16 6.26
CA SER A 215 -9.90 2.47 7.65
C SER A 215 -10.42 1.28 8.44
N THR A 216 -10.34 1.38 9.75
CA THR A 216 -10.92 0.39 10.67
C THR A 216 -12.42 0.58 10.91
N ALA A 217 -13.04 1.60 10.34
CA ALA A 217 -14.44 1.94 10.59
C ALA A 217 -15.43 0.84 10.17
N PRO A 218 -15.26 0.11 9.04
CA PRO A 218 -16.15 -0.98 8.67
C PRO A 218 -16.19 -2.12 9.69
N VAL A 219 -15.03 -2.56 10.15
CA VAL A 219 -14.95 -3.68 11.11
C VAL A 219 -15.50 -3.29 12.48
N GLN A 220 -15.30 -2.03 12.90
CA GLN A 220 -15.89 -1.51 14.13
C GLN A 220 -17.42 -1.37 14.03
N THR A 221 -17.94 -1.00 12.86
CA THR A 221 -19.38 -0.93 12.59
C THR A 221 -20.00 -2.33 12.63
N ALA A 222 -19.33 -3.32 12.01
CA ALA A 222 -19.75 -4.72 12.07
C ALA A 222 -19.78 -5.26 13.52
N GLU A 223 -18.77 -4.92 14.33
CA GLU A 223 -18.74 -5.34 15.75
C GLU A 223 -19.88 -4.74 16.55
N LYS A 224 -20.17 -3.45 16.37
CA LYS A 224 -21.32 -2.79 17.02
C LYS A 224 -22.65 -3.46 16.67
N ALA A 225 -22.77 -3.95 15.43
CA ALA A 225 -23.95 -4.67 14.95
C ALA A 225 -23.97 -6.16 15.35
N GLY A 226 -22.92 -6.69 15.97
CA GLY A 226 -22.82 -8.08 16.39
C GLY A 226 -22.68 -9.07 15.23
N ILE A 227 -22.12 -8.65 14.10
CA ILE A 227 -21.91 -9.48 12.92
C ILE A 227 -20.42 -9.67 12.62
N TRP A 228 -20.11 -10.59 11.70
CA TRP A 228 -18.74 -10.91 11.34
C TRP A 228 -18.11 -9.91 10.36
N SER A 229 -16.79 -9.79 10.41
CA SER A 229 -16.01 -8.97 9.48
C SER A 229 -14.64 -9.57 9.18
N PHE A 230 -13.96 -9.00 8.19
CA PHE A 230 -12.59 -9.33 7.82
C PHE A 230 -11.76 -8.05 7.72
N GLY A 231 -10.53 -8.10 8.27
CA GLY A 231 -9.58 -7.00 8.15
C GLY A 231 -8.91 -6.92 6.77
N GLN A 232 -8.41 -5.73 6.43
CA GLN A 232 -7.79 -5.43 5.14
C GLN A 232 -6.39 -4.84 5.32
N ALA A 233 -5.41 -5.39 4.59
CA ALA A 233 -4.03 -4.94 4.44
C ALA A 233 -3.18 -4.96 5.72
N SER A 234 -3.76 -5.01 6.90
CA SER A 234 -3.06 -5.19 8.18
C SER A 234 -3.88 -6.03 9.14
N ASP A 235 -3.29 -6.44 10.25
CA ASP A 235 -4.04 -7.08 11.33
C ASP A 235 -4.91 -6.05 12.06
N MET A 236 -6.20 -6.09 11.77
CA MET A 236 -7.19 -5.21 12.38
C MET A 236 -7.87 -5.81 13.63
N GLN A 237 -7.46 -6.99 14.10
CA GLN A 237 -8.10 -7.72 15.20
C GLN A 237 -8.35 -6.87 16.45
N ARG A 238 -7.39 -6.00 16.81
CA ARG A 238 -7.49 -5.15 18.01
C ARG A 238 -8.61 -4.11 17.95
N PHE A 239 -9.12 -3.78 16.75
CA PHE A 239 -10.16 -2.75 16.57
C PHE A 239 -11.58 -3.30 16.62
N ALA A 240 -11.73 -4.61 16.37
CA ALA A 240 -13.02 -5.29 16.43
C ALA A 240 -12.81 -6.78 16.81
N PRO A 241 -12.34 -7.05 18.04
CA PRO A 241 -11.91 -8.39 18.47
C PRO A 241 -13.03 -9.44 18.50
N LYS A 242 -14.29 -9.00 18.56
CA LYS A 242 -15.45 -9.89 18.59
C LYS A 242 -16.08 -10.12 17.21
N SER A 243 -15.68 -9.33 16.22
CA SER A 243 -16.23 -9.35 14.87
C SER A 243 -15.25 -9.94 13.85
N ILE A 244 -13.96 -9.60 13.97
CA ILE A 244 -12.96 -10.00 12.98
C ILE A 244 -12.65 -11.48 13.11
N LEU A 245 -12.85 -12.21 12.00
CA LEU A 245 -12.50 -13.62 11.88
C LEU A 245 -11.01 -13.80 11.52
N THR A 246 -10.50 -12.96 10.64
CA THR A 246 -9.09 -12.87 10.22
C THR A 246 -8.89 -11.62 9.36
N SER A 247 -7.64 -11.31 9.03
CA SER A 247 -7.26 -10.22 8.13
C SER A 247 -6.46 -10.76 6.94
N ILE A 248 -6.51 -10.06 5.80
CA ILE A 248 -5.57 -10.27 4.68
C ILE A 248 -4.46 -9.24 4.84
N ILE A 249 -3.23 -9.71 4.94
CA ILE A 249 -2.03 -8.89 5.08
C ILE A 249 -1.13 -9.09 3.87
#